data_0936222af8dbe25ad3f355fb63cf1695
#
_entry.id   0936222af8dbe25ad3f355fb63cf1695
#
_cell.length_a   1.000
_cell.length_b   1.000
_cell.length_c   1.000
_cell.angle_alpha   90.00
_cell.angle_beta   90.00
_cell.angle_gamma   90.00
#
_symmetry.space_group_name_H-M   'P 1'
#
loop_
_entity.id
_entity.type
_entity.pdbx_description
1 polymer ?
#
loop_
_entity_poly.entity_id
_entity_poly.type
_entity_poly.pdbx_seq_one_letter_code
_entity_poly.pdbx_strand_id
1 'polypeptide(L)'
;MHDILHIIKGEVDSTAATLRAYSHDASIFEVTPRAVIYPKTVGDIKKLIHFASKERQAGVDVSLTVRNAGTCMSGGPLSEGYIIDVSRHLNHIGHVDTEDRTLWV
;
A
#
# COMPACT_ATOMS: atom_id res chain seq x y z
N MET A 1 -13.56 1.68 6.89
CA MET A 1 -12.74 0.45 6.91
C MET A 1 -13.52 -0.80 6.50
N HIS A 2 -14.75 -0.98 6.96
CA HIS A 2 -15.59 -2.09 6.50
C HIS A 2 -15.77 -2.12 4.97
N ASP A 3 -15.90 -0.97 4.33
CA ASP A 3 -16.13 -0.88 2.89
C ASP A 3 -14.93 -1.35 2.06
N ILE A 4 -13.70 -1.15 2.53
CA ILE A 4 -12.49 -1.58 1.82
C ILE A 4 -12.38 -3.10 1.78
N LEU A 5 -12.70 -3.78 2.89
CA LEU A 5 -12.65 -5.24 2.98
C LEU A 5 -13.56 -5.95 1.97
N HIS A 6 -14.64 -5.29 1.54
CA HIS A 6 -15.61 -5.87 0.60
C HIS A 6 -15.30 -5.60 -0.87
N ILE A 7 -14.43 -4.63 -1.18
CA ILE A 7 -14.14 -4.25 -2.56
C ILE A 7 -12.88 -4.87 -3.14
N ILE A 8 -11.95 -5.33 -2.30
CA ILE A 8 -10.69 -5.94 -2.73
C ILE A 8 -10.65 -7.43 -2.45
N LYS A 9 -9.79 -8.14 -3.16
CA LYS A 9 -9.47 -9.56 -2.93
C LYS A 9 -8.36 -9.75 -1.89
N GLY A 10 -7.62 -8.69 -1.61
CA GLY A 10 -6.53 -8.66 -0.65
C GLY A 10 -6.98 -8.57 0.80
N GLU A 11 -6.05 -8.36 1.69
CA GLU A 11 -6.26 -8.25 3.12
C GLU A 11 -6.13 -6.80 3.59
N VAL A 12 -6.78 -6.50 4.71
CA VAL A 12 -6.65 -5.24 5.44
C VAL A 12 -6.34 -5.56 6.89
N ASP A 13 -5.29 -4.97 7.43
CA ASP A 13 -4.86 -5.17 8.82
C ASP A 13 -4.74 -3.83 9.54
N SER A 14 -5.40 -3.73 10.69
CA SER A 14 -5.34 -2.58 11.60
C SER A 14 -5.00 -2.98 13.03
N THR A 15 -4.39 -4.15 13.21
CA THR A 15 -3.94 -4.59 14.52
C THR A 15 -2.82 -3.67 15.04
N ALA A 16 -2.75 -3.47 16.36
CA ALA A 16 -1.75 -2.61 16.98
C ALA A 16 -0.31 -3.03 16.62
N ALA A 17 -0.06 -4.33 16.50
CA ALA A 17 1.25 -4.85 16.12
C ALA A 17 1.63 -4.43 14.69
N THR A 18 0.70 -4.58 13.74
CA THR A 18 0.91 -4.17 12.34
C THR A 18 1.07 -2.67 12.22
N LEU A 19 0.19 -1.87 12.83
CA LEU A 19 0.31 -0.42 12.79
C LEU A 19 1.65 0.07 13.34
N ARG A 20 2.13 -0.53 14.41
CA ARG A 20 3.46 -0.22 14.97
C ARG A 20 4.58 -0.58 14.00
N ALA A 21 4.53 -1.76 13.39
CA ALA A 21 5.54 -2.20 12.43
C ALA A 21 5.63 -1.27 11.20
N TYR A 22 4.49 -0.73 10.75
CA TYR A 22 4.41 0.15 9.60
C TYR A 22 4.50 1.64 9.93
N SER A 23 4.67 2.01 11.20
CA SER A 23 4.88 3.41 11.61
C SER A 23 6.30 3.91 11.42
N HIS A 24 7.23 3.03 11.04
CA HIS A 24 8.65 3.32 10.84
C HIS A 24 9.11 2.97 9.43
N ASP A 25 10.13 3.67 8.96
CA ASP A 25 10.99 3.30 7.84
C ASP A 25 12.47 3.40 8.30
N ALA A 26 13.42 3.63 7.41
CA ALA A 26 14.82 3.84 7.79
C ALA A 26 15.13 5.28 8.18
N SER A 27 14.14 6.16 8.28
CA SER A 27 14.27 7.54 8.75
C SER A 27 14.13 7.63 10.29
N ILE A 28 14.24 8.85 10.80
CA ILE A 28 14.00 9.17 12.21
C ILE A 28 12.49 9.41 12.52
N PHE A 29 11.65 9.41 11.49
CA PHE A 29 10.23 9.72 11.64
C PHE A 29 9.43 8.51 12.12
N GLU A 30 8.34 8.80 12.82
CA GLU A 30 7.34 7.81 13.22
C GLU A 30 5.94 8.38 12.92
N VAL A 31 5.17 7.67 12.08
CA VAL A 31 3.81 8.06 11.71
C VAL A 31 2.93 6.82 11.72
N THR A 32 1.95 6.77 12.61
CA THR A 32 1.06 5.62 12.73
C THR A 32 -0.01 5.65 11.64
N PRO A 33 -0.12 4.64 10.79
CA PRO A 33 -1.14 4.57 9.76
C PRO A 33 -2.51 4.20 10.33
N ARG A 34 -3.56 4.44 9.55
CA ARG A 34 -4.93 4.02 9.88
C ARG A 34 -5.12 2.52 9.70
N ALA A 35 -4.60 1.97 8.64
CA ALA A 35 -4.57 0.54 8.35
C ALA A 35 -3.52 0.23 7.28
N VAL A 36 -3.13 -1.03 7.19
CA VAL A 36 -2.27 -1.57 6.13
C VAL A 36 -3.10 -2.46 5.23
N ILE A 37 -3.00 -2.26 3.93
CA ILE A 37 -3.75 -2.97 2.90
C ILE A 37 -2.76 -3.75 2.05
N TYR A 38 -3.05 -5.03 1.83
CA TYR A 38 -2.24 -5.95 1.03
C TYR A 38 -3.00 -6.34 -0.24
N PRO A 39 -2.90 -5.56 -1.33
CA PRO A 39 -3.61 -5.89 -2.57
C PRO A 39 -3.05 -7.17 -3.19
N LYS A 40 -3.93 -8.01 -3.71
CA LYS A 40 -3.55 -9.25 -4.42
C LYS A 40 -3.36 -9.04 -5.92
N THR A 41 -4.04 -8.06 -6.47
CA THR A 41 -4.05 -7.82 -7.92
C THR A 41 -3.98 -6.32 -8.23
N VAL A 42 -3.60 -5.99 -9.46
CA VAL A 42 -3.71 -4.62 -9.99
C VAL A 42 -5.15 -4.12 -9.93
N GLY A 43 -6.13 -5.03 -10.10
CA GLY A 43 -7.55 -4.70 -9.94
C GLY A 43 -7.90 -4.20 -8.55
N ASP A 44 -7.27 -4.73 -7.50
CA ASP A 44 -7.44 -4.24 -6.13
C ASP A 44 -6.92 -2.80 -5.99
N ILE A 45 -5.75 -2.50 -6.58
CA ILE A 45 -5.18 -1.15 -6.56
C ILE A 45 -6.11 -0.15 -7.25
N LYS A 46 -6.65 -0.50 -8.42
CA LYS A 46 -7.62 0.35 -9.13
C LYS A 46 -8.86 0.65 -8.27
N LYS A 47 -9.38 -0.35 -7.57
CA LYS A 47 -10.53 -0.19 -6.68
C LYS A 47 -10.22 0.71 -5.47
N LEU A 48 -9.02 0.58 -4.90
CA LEU A 48 -8.57 1.43 -3.80
C LEU A 48 -8.43 2.89 -4.23
N ILE A 49 -7.88 3.15 -5.41
CA ILE A 49 -7.76 4.51 -5.96
C ILE A 49 -9.16 5.10 -6.19
N HIS A 50 -10.07 4.31 -6.78
CA HIS A 50 -11.46 4.75 -7.00
C HIS A 50 -12.18 5.05 -5.68
N PHE A 51 -12.02 4.18 -4.69
CA PHE A 51 -12.55 4.38 -3.34
C PHE A 51 -12.02 5.70 -2.74
N ALA A 52 -10.71 5.90 -2.72
CA ALA A 52 -10.11 7.10 -2.16
C ALA A 52 -10.56 8.38 -2.88
N SER A 53 -10.67 8.34 -4.21
CA SER A 53 -11.17 9.45 -5.01
C SER A 53 -12.62 9.81 -4.65
N LYS A 54 -13.49 8.80 -4.52
CA LYS A 54 -14.89 8.98 -4.14
C LYS A 54 -15.04 9.57 -2.73
N GLU A 55 -14.29 9.04 -1.77
CA GLU A 55 -14.29 9.54 -0.39
C GLU A 55 -13.84 11.00 -0.32
N ARG A 56 -12.77 11.36 -1.03
CA ARG A 56 -12.29 12.75 -1.09
C ARG A 56 -13.31 13.70 -1.73
N GLN A 57 -14.02 13.27 -2.77
CA GLN A 57 -15.11 14.04 -3.36
C GLN A 57 -16.26 14.26 -2.37
N ALA A 58 -16.47 13.32 -1.45
CA ALA A 58 -17.46 13.46 -0.37
C ALA A 58 -16.92 14.26 0.84
N GLY A 59 -15.73 14.83 0.77
CA GLY A 59 -15.13 15.65 1.83
C GLY A 59 -14.41 14.83 2.93
N VAL A 60 -14.19 13.52 2.72
CA VAL A 60 -13.45 12.67 3.65
C VAL A 60 -11.97 12.71 3.30
N ASP A 61 -11.13 12.99 4.30
CA ASP A 61 -9.68 12.96 4.12
C ASP A 61 -9.15 11.51 4.08
N VAL A 62 -8.81 11.06 2.88
CA VAL A 62 -8.25 9.74 2.61
C VAL A 62 -6.98 9.87 1.80
N SER A 63 -5.91 9.27 2.29
CA SER A 63 -4.65 9.15 1.56
C SER A 63 -4.25 7.68 1.41
N LEU A 64 -3.65 7.36 0.27
CA LEU A 64 -3.08 6.06 -0.05
C LEU A 64 -1.57 6.23 -0.25
N THR A 65 -0.77 5.49 0.49
CA THR A 65 0.68 5.54 0.40
C THR A 65 1.22 4.15 0.09
N VAL A 66 1.91 4.01 -1.03
CA VAL A 66 2.50 2.73 -1.44
C VAL A 66 3.79 2.47 -0.65
N ARG A 67 3.94 1.23 -0.21
CA ARG A 67 5.13 0.77 0.50
C ARG A 67 5.56 -0.60 0.01
N ASN A 68 6.85 -0.82 -0.02
CA ASN A 68 7.47 -2.13 -0.17
C ASN A 68 8.24 -2.47 1.13
N ALA A 69 9.55 -2.59 1.10
CA ALA A 69 10.35 -2.95 2.27
C ALA A 69 10.48 -1.85 3.34
N GLY A 70 10.10 -0.61 3.02
CA GLY A 70 10.17 0.50 3.98
C GLY A 70 11.58 0.93 4.31
N THR A 71 12.50 0.85 3.35
CA THR A 71 13.92 1.21 3.52
C THR A 71 14.23 2.67 3.19
N CYS A 72 13.22 3.49 2.93
CA CYS A 72 13.39 4.93 2.68
C CYS A 72 13.94 5.65 3.92
N MET A 73 14.84 6.60 3.70
CA MET A 73 15.47 7.38 4.76
C MET A 73 14.84 8.76 4.96
N SER A 74 13.78 9.07 4.24
CA SER A 74 13.13 10.40 4.23
C SER A 74 11.67 10.39 4.67
N GLY A 75 11.13 9.25 5.13
CA GLY A 75 9.74 9.13 5.58
C GLY A 75 8.72 8.94 4.46
N GLY A 76 9.16 8.72 3.21
CA GLY A 76 8.26 8.58 2.05
C GLY A 76 7.16 7.52 2.19
N PRO A 77 7.41 6.33 2.77
CA PRO A 77 6.39 5.29 2.93
C PRO A 77 5.52 5.47 4.18
N LEU A 78 5.69 6.54 4.95
CA LEU A 78 4.93 6.81 6.17
C LEU A 78 3.70 7.68 5.89
N SER A 79 2.58 7.38 6.54
CA SER A 79 1.33 8.12 6.38
C SER A 79 0.39 7.87 7.55
N GLU A 80 -0.42 8.87 7.89
CA GLU A 80 -1.58 8.71 8.79
C GLU A 80 -2.79 8.05 8.11
N GLY A 81 -2.76 7.92 6.79
CA GLY A 81 -3.81 7.29 6.00
C GLY A 81 -3.64 5.78 5.87
N TYR A 82 -3.95 5.27 4.70
CA TYR A 82 -3.81 3.84 4.39
C TYR A 82 -2.45 3.56 3.73
N ILE A 83 -1.72 2.60 4.28
CA ILE A 83 -0.51 2.05 3.65
C ILE A 83 -0.91 0.91 2.74
N ILE A 84 -0.43 0.93 1.49
CA ILE A 84 -0.61 -0.15 0.52
C ILE A 84 0.71 -0.90 0.41
N ASP A 85 0.80 -2.07 1.04
CA ASP A 85 1.98 -2.94 0.92
C ASP A 85 1.83 -3.82 -0.31
N VAL A 86 2.67 -3.57 -1.29
CA VAL A 86 2.70 -4.32 -2.56
C VAL A 86 3.65 -5.51 -2.52
N SER A 87 4.45 -5.66 -1.47
CA SER A 87 5.48 -6.70 -1.39
C SER A 87 4.91 -8.10 -1.10
N ARG A 88 3.76 -8.18 -0.41
CA ARG A 88 3.19 -9.47 0.00
C ARG A 88 2.70 -10.32 -1.17
N HIS A 89 2.02 -9.72 -2.14
CA HIS A 89 1.36 -10.43 -3.23
C HIS A 89 1.84 -10.02 -4.63
N LEU A 90 2.27 -8.77 -4.82
CA LEU A 90 2.71 -8.24 -6.11
C LEU A 90 4.25 -8.30 -6.22
N ASN A 91 4.79 -9.49 -6.05
CA ASN A 91 6.22 -9.76 -5.96
C ASN A 91 6.72 -10.69 -7.06
N HIS A 92 5.95 -10.87 -8.12
CA HIS A 92 6.34 -11.73 -9.25
C HIS A 92 7.33 -11.01 -10.16
N ILE A 93 8.43 -11.69 -10.46
CA ILE A 93 9.40 -11.29 -11.47
C ILE A 93 9.12 -12.10 -12.74
N GLY A 94 8.88 -11.42 -13.84
CA GLY A 94 8.54 -12.02 -15.11
C GLY A 94 9.76 -12.58 -15.85
N HIS A 95 9.54 -12.90 -17.13
CA HIS A 95 10.58 -13.41 -18.00
C HIS A 95 11.62 -12.33 -18.36
N VAL A 96 12.89 -12.72 -18.38
CA VAL A 96 13.98 -11.87 -18.87
C VAL A 96 14.04 -11.96 -20.38
N ASP A 97 13.87 -10.84 -21.06
CA ASP A 97 14.12 -10.73 -22.51
C ASP A 97 15.58 -10.33 -22.70
N THR A 98 16.38 -11.27 -23.21
CA THR A 98 17.81 -11.05 -23.41
C THR A 98 18.14 -10.26 -24.68
N GLU A 99 17.23 -10.24 -25.65
CA GLU A 99 17.42 -9.47 -26.87
C GLU A 99 17.15 -7.99 -26.63
N ASP A 100 16.00 -7.67 -26.03
CA ASP A 100 15.61 -6.29 -25.69
C ASP A 100 16.22 -5.81 -24.36
N ARG A 101 16.87 -6.70 -23.60
CA ARG A 101 17.43 -6.41 -22.26
C ARG A 101 16.40 -5.84 -21.30
N THR A 102 15.19 -6.40 -21.33
CA THR A 102 14.08 -5.98 -20.50
C THR A 102 13.62 -7.09 -19.56
N LEU A 103 12.96 -6.68 -18.50
CA LEU A 103 12.38 -7.56 -17.50
C LEU A 103 11.04 -7.00 -17.06
N TRP A 104 10.01 -7.83 -17.08
CA TRP A 104 8.74 -7.48 -16.44
C TRP A 104 8.80 -7.70 -14.93
N VAL A 105 8.40 -6.67 -14.16
CA VAL A 105 8.34 -6.69 -12.70
C VAL A 105 7.00 -6.18 -12.20
#